data_d5f225b356b38a6c4b16fb9caf51ff33
#
_entry.id   d5f225b356b38a6c4b16fb9caf51ff33
#
_cell.length_a   1.000
_cell.length_b   1.000
_cell.length_c   1.000
_cell.angle_alpha   90.00
_cell.angle_beta   90.00
_cell.angle_gamma   90.00
#
_symmetry.space_group_name_H-M   'P 1'
#
loop_
_entity.id
_entity.type
_entity.pdbx_description
1 polymer ?
#
loop_
_entity_poly.entity_id
_entity_poly.type
_entity_poly.pdbx_seq_one_letter_code
_entity_poly.pdbx_strand_id
1 'polypeptide(L)'
;MKKIAIIGSGISGLTCAYLLSKKYDIKLFEKNDYIGGHTATVDVEVDGKEYAIDTGFIVCNNKTYPNFLKLLSQIGVDYKDTEMSFSVHNVQSGLEYNGNNLNSLFAQRRNILNPKFWGLIREILRFNKA
;
A
#
# COMPACT_ATOMS: atom_id res chain seq x y z
N MET A 1 24.41 -2.83 -29.03
CA MET A 1 23.74 -2.10 -27.93
C MET A 1 24.63 -2.14 -26.69
N LYS A 2 24.65 -1.07 -25.87
CA LYS A 2 25.36 -1.12 -24.57
C LYS A 2 24.66 -2.11 -23.65
N LYS A 3 25.46 -2.85 -22.85
CA LYS A 3 24.95 -3.82 -21.86
C LYS A 3 24.82 -3.16 -20.49
N ILE A 4 23.73 -3.41 -19.80
CA ILE A 4 23.46 -2.91 -18.45
C ILE A 4 23.10 -4.09 -17.55
N ALA A 5 23.78 -4.18 -16.41
CA ALA A 5 23.42 -5.11 -15.35
C ALA A 5 22.54 -4.41 -14.32
N ILE A 6 21.42 -5.02 -13.95
CA ILE A 6 20.51 -4.56 -12.88
C ILE A 6 20.55 -5.60 -11.78
N ILE A 7 20.77 -5.16 -10.55
CA ILE A 7 20.83 -6.03 -9.37
C ILE A 7 19.55 -5.88 -8.57
N GLY A 8 18.83 -6.97 -8.39
CA GLY A 8 17.55 -7.06 -7.69
C GLY A 8 16.34 -6.90 -8.59
N SER A 9 15.36 -7.79 -8.42
CA SER A 9 14.10 -7.84 -9.16
C SER A 9 12.92 -7.26 -8.38
N GLY A 10 13.15 -6.38 -7.41
CA GLY A 10 12.10 -5.59 -6.80
C GLY A 10 11.54 -4.54 -7.77
N ILE A 11 10.50 -3.78 -7.35
CA ILE A 11 9.82 -2.80 -8.19
C ILE A 11 10.77 -1.82 -8.89
N SER A 12 11.83 -1.36 -8.20
CA SER A 12 12.82 -0.43 -8.78
C SER A 12 13.62 -1.09 -9.91
N GLY A 13 14.14 -2.30 -9.68
CA GLY A 13 14.91 -3.04 -10.68
C GLY A 13 14.06 -3.42 -11.90
N LEU A 14 12.84 -3.90 -11.68
CA LEU A 14 11.91 -4.24 -12.76
C LEU A 14 11.50 -3.00 -13.56
N THR A 15 11.22 -1.88 -12.92
CA THR A 15 10.90 -0.62 -13.60
C THR A 15 12.07 -0.14 -14.46
N CYS A 16 13.30 -0.17 -13.91
CA CYS A 16 14.50 0.16 -14.66
C CYS A 16 14.69 -0.77 -15.86
N ALA A 17 14.53 -2.08 -15.65
CA ALA A 17 14.64 -3.06 -16.73
C ALA A 17 13.62 -2.78 -17.84
N TYR A 18 12.36 -2.57 -17.49
CA TYR A 18 11.30 -2.24 -18.44
C TYR A 18 11.60 -0.99 -19.28
N LEU A 19 12.00 0.09 -18.62
CA LEU A 19 12.26 1.37 -19.31
C LEU A 19 13.51 1.33 -20.17
N LEU A 20 14.58 0.67 -19.70
CA LEU A 20 15.89 0.64 -20.36
C LEU A 20 15.99 -0.43 -21.45
N SER A 21 15.20 -1.50 -21.38
CA SER A 21 15.24 -2.60 -22.38
C SER A 21 14.92 -2.14 -23.81
N LYS A 22 14.22 -1.00 -23.95
CA LYS A 22 13.93 -0.39 -25.25
C LYS A 22 15.18 0.12 -26.00
N LYS A 23 16.32 0.35 -25.28
CA LYS A 23 17.53 0.97 -25.84
C LYS A 23 18.82 0.21 -25.51
N TYR A 24 18.78 -0.69 -24.54
CA TYR A 24 19.92 -1.38 -23.99
C TYR A 24 19.68 -2.88 -23.89
N ASP A 25 20.77 -3.64 -23.92
CA ASP A 25 20.77 -5.08 -23.61
C ASP A 25 20.83 -5.23 -22.08
N ILE A 26 19.73 -5.67 -21.47
CA ILE A 26 19.55 -5.70 -20.01
C ILE A 26 19.79 -7.12 -19.49
N LYS A 27 20.67 -7.24 -18.47
CA LYS A 27 20.81 -8.44 -17.67
C LYS A 27 20.41 -8.13 -16.23
N LEU A 28 19.31 -8.72 -15.78
CA LEU A 28 18.80 -8.59 -14.42
C LEU A 28 19.27 -9.79 -13.58
N PHE A 29 19.80 -9.51 -12.39
CA PHE A 29 20.26 -10.50 -11.42
C PHE A 29 19.39 -10.45 -10.18
N GLU A 30 18.90 -11.60 -9.75
CA GLU A 30 18.14 -11.76 -8.52
C GLU A 30 18.81 -12.83 -7.65
N LYS A 31 18.84 -12.62 -6.34
CA LYS A 31 19.43 -13.55 -5.38
C LYS A 31 18.45 -14.64 -4.98
N ASN A 32 17.17 -14.28 -4.88
CA ASN A 32 16.10 -15.19 -4.48
C ASN A 32 15.59 -16.01 -5.67
N ASP A 33 14.83 -17.03 -5.40
CA ASP A 33 14.14 -17.88 -6.37
C ASP A 33 12.83 -17.29 -6.89
N TYR A 34 12.43 -16.11 -6.40
CA TYR A 34 11.22 -15.39 -6.82
C TYR A 34 11.53 -13.95 -7.25
N ILE A 35 10.65 -13.38 -8.07
CA ILE A 35 10.70 -12.02 -8.62
C ILE A 35 9.69 -11.15 -7.91
N GLY A 36 9.97 -9.84 -7.76
CA GLY A 36 9.02 -8.87 -7.19
C GLY A 36 9.49 -8.21 -5.90
N GLY A 37 10.44 -8.84 -5.19
CA GLY A 37 10.99 -8.30 -3.95
C GLY A 37 9.92 -8.18 -2.86
N HIS A 38 9.59 -6.95 -2.45
CA HIS A 38 8.57 -6.70 -1.41
C HIS A 38 7.12 -6.82 -1.93
N THR A 39 6.90 -6.72 -3.24
CA THR A 39 5.58 -7.01 -3.82
C THR A 39 5.40 -8.52 -3.92
N ALA A 40 4.34 -9.04 -3.34
CA ALA A 40 4.11 -10.47 -3.31
C ALA A 40 2.60 -10.79 -3.34
N THR A 41 2.26 -11.73 -4.21
CA THR A 41 0.92 -12.30 -4.29
C THR A 41 1.05 -13.80 -4.05
N VAL A 42 0.18 -14.36 -3.23
CA VAL A 42 0.15 -15.79 -2.91
C VAL A 42 -1.16 -16.37 -3.42
N ASP A 43 -1.07 -17.39 -4.23
CA ASP A 43 -2.23 -18.14 -4.68
C ASP A 43 -2.62 -19.16 -3.60
N VAL A 44 -3.89 -19.09 -3.18
CA VAL A 44 -4.47 -20.00 -2.18
C VAL A 44 -5.76 -20.61 -2.72
N GLU A 45 -5.97 -21.87 -2.43
CA GLU A 45 -7.21 -22.58 -2.73
C GLU A 45 -8.06 -22.74 -1.46
N VAL A 46 -9.33 -22.30 -1.53
CA VAL A 46 -10.31 -22.48 -0.47
C VAL A 46 -11.60 -23.02 -1.09
N ASP A 47 -12.05 -24.18 -0.61
CA ASP A 47 -13.25 -24.85 -1.09
C ASP A 47 -13.28 -25.09 -2.63
N GLY A 48 -12.12 -25.46 -3.19
CA GLY A 48 -11.98 -25.71 -4.64
C GLY A 48 -11.96 -24.45 -5.50
N LYS A 49 -11.82 -23.26 -4.90
CA LYS A 49 -11.72 -21.99 -5.59
C LYS A 49 -10.37 -21.33 -5.34
N GLU A 50 -9.70 -20.93 -6.40
CA GLU A 50 -8.42 -20.22 -6.34
C GLU A 50 -8.60 -18.72 -6.06
N TYR A 51 -7.74 -18.19 -5.20
CA TYR A 51 -7.65 -16.76 -4.86
C TYR A 51 -6.21 -16.31 -4.92
N ALA A 52 -5.95 -15.23 -5.65
CA ALA A 52 -4.68 -14.51 -5.62
C ALA A 52 -4.73 -13.44 -4.51
N ILE A 53 -3.95 -13.64 -3.46
CA ILE A 53 -3.94 -12.79 -2.27
C ILE A 53 -2.67 -11.95 -2.26
N ASP A 54 -2.81 -10.65 -2.36
CA ASP A 54 -1.70 -9.72 -2.21
C ASP A 54 -1.26 -9.66 -0.75
N THR A 55 -0.01 -10.03 -0.49
CA THR A 55 0.60 -10.05 0.85
C THR A 55 1.66 -8.97 1.05
N GLY A 56 2.12 -8.35 -0.03
CA GLY A 56 3.09 -7.26 -0.01
C GLY A 56 2.67 -6.11 -0.94
N PHE A 57 2.69 -4.87 -0.45
CA PHE A 57 2.24 -3.68 -1.15
C PHE A 57 0.79 -3.77 -1.65
N ILE A 58 -0.12 -4.04 -0.74
CA ILE A 58 -1.53 -4.35 -1.02
C ILE A 58 -2.40 -3.16 -1.43
N VAL A 59 -1.97 -1.92 -1.16
CA VAL A 59 -2.73 -0.70 -1.50
C VAL A 59 -1.81 0.44 -1.95
N CYS A 60 -2.33 1.26 -2.84
CA CYS A 60 -1.72 2.55 -3.22
C CYS A 60 -2.82 3.60 -3.38
N ASN A 61 -2.44 4.86 -3.55
CA ASN A 61 -3.38 5.93 -3.85
C ASN A 61 -2.85 6.83 -4.98
N ASN A 62 -3.74 7.53 -5.63
CA ASN A 62 -3.43 8.39 -6.78
C ASN A 62 -2.64 9.65 -6.42
N LYS A 63 -2.70 10.10 -5.17
CA LYS A 63 -2.01 11.31 -4.72
C LYS A 63 -0.51 11.09 -4.51
N THR A 64 -0.13 9.99 -3.87
CA THR A 64 1.27 9.70 -3.49
C THR A 64 1.99 8.77 -4.46
N TYR A 65 1.26 8.05 -5.32
CA TYR A 65 1.82 7.07 -6.27
C TYR A 65 1.47 7.36 -7.75
N PRO A 66 1.52 8.63 -8.25
CA PRO A 66 1.10 8.94 -9.61
C PRO A 66 1.94 8.24 -10.68
N ASN A 67 3.25 8.10 -10.45
CA ASN A 67 4.15 7.43 -11.39
C ASN A 67 3.94 5.90 -11.41
N PHE A 68 3.57 5.31 -10.27
CA PHE A 68 3.27 3.89 -10.19
C PHE A 68 1.98 3.57 -10.96
N LEU A 69 0.92 4.34 -10.76
CA LEU A 69 -0.32 4.17 -11.52
C LEU A 69 -0.12 4.36 -13.02
N LYS A 70 0.74 5.32 -13.42
CA LYS A 70 1.13 5.49 -14.82
C LYS A 70 1.87 4.26 -15.37
N LEU A 71 2.76 3.65 -14.58
CA LEU A 71 3.44 2.41 -14.95
C LEU A 71 2.43 1.27 -15.13
N LEU A 72 1.51 1.05 -14.18
CA LEU A 72 0.47 0.02 -14.28
C LEU A 72 -0.35 0.17 -15.56
N SER A 73 -0.78 1.40 -15.87
CA SER A 73 -1.49 1.70 -17.13
C SER A 73 -0.65 1.38 -18.37
N GLN A 74 0.68 1.66 -18.35
CA GLN A 74 1.56 1.39 -19.49
C GLN A 74 1.79 -0.11 -19.73
N ILE A 75 1.78 -0.92 -18.68
CA ILE A 75 1.98 -2.37 -18.77
C ILE A 75 0.67 -3.15 -18.80
N GLY A 76 -0.49 -2.46 -18.80
CA GLY A 76 -1.82 -3.07 -18.91
C GLY A 76 -2.24 -3.85 -17.67
N VAL A 77 -1.81 -3.40 -16.47
CA VAL A 77 -2.21 -4.00 -15.18
C VAL A 77 -3.36 -3.20 -14.60
N ASP A 78 -4.46 -3.86 -14.35
CA ASP A 78 -5.63 -3.28 -13.71
C ASP A 78 -5.50 -3.23 -12.19
N TYR A 79 -6.20 -2.28 -11.58
CA TYR A 79 -6.36 -2.15 -10.14
C TYR A 79 -7.82 -1.80 -9.83
N LYS A 80 -8.25 -2.09 -8.62
CA LYS A 80 -9.61 -1.81 -8.17
C LYS A 80 -9.61 -0.86 -6.99
N ASP A 81 -10.67 -0.06 -6.90
CA ASP A 81 -10.89 0.80 -5.75
C ASP A 81 -11.11 -0.04 -4.49
N THR A 82 -10.51 0.41 -3.41
CA THR A 82 -10.65 -0.20 -2.08
C THR A 82 -10.67 0.89 -1.02
N GLU A 83 -11.19 0.56 0.14
CA GLU A 83 -11.13 1.42 1.31
C GLU A 83 -10.03 0.95 2.25
N MET A 84 -9.18 1.89 2.66
CA MET A 84 -8.22 1.67 3.72
C MET A 84 -8.59 2.52 4.92
N SER A 85 -9.01 1.87 5.99
CA SER A 85 -9.31 2.50 7.27
C SER A 85 -8.34 2.00 8.35
N PHE A 86 -8.19 2.77 9.42
CA PHE A 86 -7.49 2.32 10.61
C PHE A 86 -8.36 2.49 11.84
N SER A 87 -8.20 1.60 12.80
CA SER A 87 -8.81 1.70 14.11
C SER A 87 -7.75 1.71 15.19
N VAL A 88 -8.06 2.39 16.28
CA VAL A 88 -7.19 2.47 17.46
C VAL A 88 -7.91 1.85 18.65
N HIS A 89 -7.24 0.94 19.31
CA HIS A 89 -7.63 0.40 20.62
C HIS A 89 -6.49 0.60 21.61
N ASN A 90 -6.71 1.42 22.63
CA ASN A 90 -5.77 1.62 23.72
C ASN A 90 -6.22 0.79 24.92
N VAL A 91 -5.50 -0.30 25.18
CA VAL A 91 -5.84 -1.29 26.23
C VAL A 91 -5.87 -0.67 27.62
N GLN A 92 -4.97 0.29 27.91
CA GLN A 92 -4.87 0.91 29.26
C GLN A 92 -6.04 1.86 29.54
N SER A 93 -6.44 2.67 28.56
CA SER A 93 -7.52 3.67 28.77
C SER A 93 -8.88 3.17 28.30
N GLY A 94 -8.95 2.04 27.59
CA GLY A 94 -10.16 1.53 26.94
C GLY A 94 -10.67 2.45 25.83
N LEU A 95 -9.82 3.34 25.29
CA LEU A 95 -10.19 4.23 24.20
C LEU A 95 -10.20 3.47 22.89
N GLU A 96 -11.33 3.55 22.17
CA GLU A 96 -11.50 2.98 20.85
C GLU A 96 -12.09 4.01 19.90
N TYR A 97 -11.52 4.12 18.71
CA TYR A 97 -12.08 4.91 17.61
C TYR A 97 -11.55 4.44 16.26
N ASN A 98 -12.25 4.79 15.19
CA ASN A 98 -11.83 4.59 13.81
C ASN A 98 -11.95 5.93 13.07
N GLY A 99 -10.96 6.25 12.25
CA GLY A 99 -10.87 7.53 11.54
C GLY A 99 -11.68 7.63 10.24
N ASN A 100 -12.46 6.61 9.86
CA ASN A 100 -13.11 6.54 8.55
C ASN A 100 -14.26 7.55 8.40
N ASN A 101 -15.13 7.67 9.42
CA ASN A 101 -16.25 8.60 9.41
C ASN A 101 -16.63 9.04 10.84
N LEU A 102 -17.52 10.04 10.95
CA LEU A 102 -17.94 10.55 12.26
C LEU A 102 -18.62 9.51 13.14
N ASN A 103 -19.39 8.58 12.56
CA ASN A 103 -20.05 7.53 13.31
C ASN A 103 -19.05 6.57 13.96
N SER A 104 -18.03 6.15 13.22
CA SER A 104 -16.97 5.28 13.73
C SER A 104 -15.96 6.03 14.61
N LEU A 105 -15.72 7.32 14.37
CA LEU A 105 -14.89 8.17 15.22
C LEU A 105 -15.49 8.30 16.62
N PHE A 106 -16.80 8.45 16.71
CA PHE A 106 -17.55 8.50 17.96
C PHE A 106 -18.27 7.19 18.27
N ALA A 107 -17.72 6.03 17.91
CA ALA A 107 -18.27 4.72 18.26
C ALA A 107 -18.52 4.61 19.78
N GLN A 108 -17.60 5.10 20.59
CA GLN A 108 -17.80 5.36 22.02
C GLN A 108 -18.49 6.72 22.19
N ARG A 109 -19.82 6.76 22.23
CA ARG A 109 -20.64 7.99 22.27
C ARG A 109 -20.29 8.96 23.39
N ARG A 110 -19.76 8.45 24.53
CA ARG A 110 -19.25 9.27 25.65
C ARG A 110 -18.17 10.27 25.20
N ASN A 111 -17.43 9.96 24.15
CA ASN A 111 -16.35 10.80 23.64
C ASN A 111 -16.85 12.09 22.96
N ILE A 112 -18.14 12.17 22.57
CA ILE A 112 -18.75 13.40 22.04
C ILE A 112 -18.64 14.55 23.08
N LEU A 113 -18.81 14.23 24.37
CA LEU A 113 -18.75 15.20 25.45
C LEU A 113 -17.36 15.28 26.13
N ASN A 114 -16.36 14.58 25.61
CA ASN A 114 -15.05 14.50 26.21
C ASN A 114 -14.09 15.53 25.57
N PRO A 115 -13.69 16.61 26.30
CA PRO A 115 -12.81 17.65 25.77
C PRO A 115 -11.40 17.12 25.43
N LYS A 116 -10.92 16.09 26.13
CA LYS A 116 -9.64 15.45 25.84
C LYS A 116 -9.65 14.74 24.50
N PHE A 117 -10.78 14.12 24.14
CA PHE A 117 -10.93 13.47 22.85
C PHE A 117 -10.97 14.49 21.71
N TRP A 118 -11.61 15.62 21.88
CA TRP A 118 -11.57 16.73 20.92
C TRP A 118 -10.18 17.33 20.77
N GLY A 119 -9.41 17.39 21.88
CA GLY A 119 -7.99 17.74 21.83
C GLY A 119 -7.19 16.78 20.95
N LEU A 120 -7.37 15.47 21.12
CA LEU A 120 -6.75 14.44 20.29
C LEU A 120 -7.09 14.62 18.79
N ILE A 121 -8.37 14.81 18.45
CA ILE A 121 -8.79 15.04 17.06
C ILE A 121 -8.08 16.26 16.48
N ARG A 122 -8.01 17.36 17.21
CA ARG A 122 -7.35 18.58 16.76
C ARG A 122 -5.86 18.36 16.49
N GLU A 123 -5.16 17.61 17.35
CA GLU A 123 -3.74 17.30 17.15
C GLU A 123 -3.53 16.37 15.91
N ILE A 124 -4.40 15.40 15.70
CA ILE A 124 -4.38 14.56 14.48
C ILE A 124 -4.53 15.42 13.22
N LEU A 125 -5.51 16.33 13.20
CA LEU A 125 -5.74 17.23 12.08
C LEU A 125 -4.56 18.20 11.85
N ARG A 126 -3.92 18.66 12.93
CA ARG A 126 -2.72 19.49 12.87
C ARG A 126 -1.55 18.74 12.27
N PHE A 127 -1.31 17.52 12.74
CA PHE A 127 -0.24 16.65 12.23
C PHE A 127 -0.40 16.36 10.72
N ASN A 128 -1.63 16.09 10.27
CA ASN A 128 -1.91 15.81 8.86
C ASN A 128 -1.76 17.04 7.93
N LYS A 129 -1.65 18.25 8.48
CA LYS A 129 -1.42 19.49 7.70
C LYS A 129 0.05 19.87 7.60
N ALA A 130 0.90 19.32 8.44
CA ALA A 130 2.34 19.59 8.46
C ALA A 130 3.08 18.79 7.39
#